data_676dcd7ce7490ba0e0e42d1773d755db
#
_entry.id   676dcd7ce7490ba0e0e42d1773d755db
#
_cell.length_a   1.000
_cell.length_b   1.000
_cell.length_c   1.000
_cell.angle_alpha   90.00
_cell.angle_beta   90.00
_cell.angle_gamma   90.00
#
_symmetry.space_group_name_H-M   'P 1'
#
loop_
_entity.id
_entity.type
_entity.pdbx_description
1 polymer ?
#
loop_
_entity_poly.entity_id
_entity_poly.type
_entity_poly.pdbx_seq_one_letter_code
_entity_poly.pdbx_strand_id
1 'polypeptide(L)'
;TDYCAYSPNEGYVVLKFTHTIHPYISNLIGGENKFTTQLLTSAMRLSGQYSWALYQLIRKNYSKFRTKNYFSIHLNELKDELIAYTIEDDEVVYKYPEFPIFKREVINKAIKEIKEKTEIEFLSCLIESKEGRKVSVLRFEFLVSEDKFTGIDNETHEFMND
;
A
#
# COMPACT_ATOMS: atom_id res chain seq x y z
N THR A 1 -19.67 7.10 -8.67
CA THR A 1 -19.54 8.57 -8.66
C THR A 1 -20.61 9.14 -9.56
N ASP A 2 -21.50 9.99 -9.03
CA ASP A 2 -22.53 10.64 -9.86
C ASP A 2 -21.98 11.83 -10.64
N TYR A 3 -20.93 12.44 -10.08
CA TYR A 3 -20.35 13.65 -10.65
C TYR A 3 -18.88 13.77 -10.24
N CYS A 4 -18.05 14.13 -11.21
CA CYS A 4 -16.65 14.49 -10.99
C CYS A 4 -16.36 15.75 -11.83
N ALA A 5 -15.92 16.82 -11.22
CA ALA A 5 -15.48 18.03 -11.90
C ALA A 5 -14.07 18.41 -11.43
N TYR A 6 -13.27 18.84 -12.40
CA TYR A 6 -11.94 19.39 -12.14
C TYR A 6 -11.94 20.87 -12.54
N SER A 7 -11.49 21.72 -11.64
CA SER A 7 -11.27 23.14 -11.90
C SER A 7 -9.77 23.39 -12.09
N PRO A 8 -9.30 23.55 -13.34
CA PRO A 8 -7.85 23.67 -13.61
C PRO A 8 -7.23 24.94 -13.04
N ASN A 9 -8.03 25.98 -12.79
CA ASN A 9 -7.54 27.26 -12.27
C ASN A 9 -7.50 27.33 -10.73
N GLU A 10 -8.15 26.39 -10.04
CA GLU A 10 -8.32 26.39 -8.60
C GLU A 10 -7.64 25.19 -7.92
N GLY A 11 -7.11 24.24 -8.72
CA GLY A 11 -6.32 23.12 -8.25
C GLY A 11 -7.06 22.08 -7.42
N TYR A 12 -8.40 22.04 -7.45
CA TYR A 12 -9.19 21.06 -6.74
C TYR A 12 -10.09 20.21 -7.64
N VAL A 13 -10.48 19.05 -7.14
CA VAL A 13 -11.41 18.12 -7.77
C VAL A 13 -12.65 17.98 -6.90
N VAL A 14 -13.82 18.19 -7.47
CA VAL A 14 -15.10 17.96 -6.82
C VAL A 14 -15.59 16.56 -7.16
N LEU A 15 -15.81 15.73 -6.14
CA LEU A 15 -16.37 14.40 -6.28
C LEU A 15 -17.74 14.35 -5.57
N LYS A 16 -18.78 13.96 -6.29
CA LYS A 16 -20.08 13.67 -5.72
C LYS A 16 -20.33 12.19 -5.79
N PHE A 17 -20.52 11.58 -4.62
CA PHE A 17 -20.79 10.16 -4.51
C PHE A 17 -22.28 9.86 -4.51
N THR A 18 -22.67 8.68 -5.05
CA THR A 18 -24.05 8.21 -5.01
C THR A 18 -24.54 8.04 -3.58
N HIS A 19 -25.84 8.15 -3.37
CA HIS A 19 -26.47 7.93 -2.09
C HIS A 19 -26.18 6.53 -1.52
N THR A 20 -25.94 5.54 -2.39
CA THR A 20 -25.61 4.16 -2.03
C THR A 20 -24.26 4.03 -1.34
N ILE A 21 -23.28 4.88 -1.68
CA ILE A 21 -21.92 4.87 -1.09
C ILE A 21 -21.84 5.72 0.17
N HIS A 22 -22.76 6.68 0.33
CA HIS A 22 -22.73 7.62 1.44
C HIS A 22 -22.63 6.97 2.84
N PRO A 23 -23.37 5.88 3.17
CA PRO A 23 -23.25 5.22 4.47
C PRO A 23 -21.88 4.59 4.71
N TYR A 24 -21.19 4.14 3.65
CA TYR A 24 -19.87 3.51 3.74
C TYR A 24 -18.74 4.52 3.95
N ILE A 25 -18.95 5.78 3.56
CA ILE A 25 -17.96 6.86 3.72
C ILE A 25 -18.20 7.61 5.02
N SER A 26 -19.46 7.96 5.34
CA SER A 26 -19.79 8.82 6.47
C SER A 26 -19.65 8.15 7.84
N ASN A 27 -19.68 6.82 7.91
CA ASN A 27 -19.58 6.06 9.14
C ASN A 27 -18.21 5.44 9.39
N LEU A 28 -17.16 5.89 8.68
CA LEU A 28 -15.80 5.35 8.86
C LEU A 28 -15.18 5.79 10.17
N ILE A 29 -15.41 7.03 10.60
CA ILE A 29 -14.86 7.58 11.83
C ILE A 29 -15.86 7.37 12.98
N GLY A 30 -15.44 6.60 14.00
CA GLY A 30 -16.27 6.29 15.18
C GLY A 30 -17.24 5.13 15.01
N GLY A 31 -17.26 4.45 13.87
CA GLY A 31 -18.06 3.24 13.62
C GLY A 31 -17.30 1.95 13.90
N GLU A 32 -18.03 0.81 13.92
CA GLU A 32 -17.44 -0.54 14.05
C GLU A 32 -16.68 -0.99 12.80
N ASN A 33 -16.75 -0.23 11.71
CA ASN A 33 -16.13 -0.57 10.44
C ASN A 33 -14.60 -0.37 10.52
N LYS A 34 -13.86 -1.41 10.16
CA LYS A 34 -12.40 -1.36 10.07
C LYS A 34 -11.99 -0.59 8.81
N PHE A 35 -11.08 0.36 8.97
CA PHE A 35 -10.49 1.10 7.86
C PHE A 35 -8.96 1.12 7.98
N THR A 36 -8.29 1.29 6.85
CA THR A 36 -6.84 1.40 6.80
C THR A 36 -6.46 2.87 6.65
N THR A 37 -5.59 3.36 7.52
CA THR A 37 -4.98 4.69 7.40
C THR A 37 -3.60 4.59 6.78
N GLN A 38 -3.28 5.53 5.90
CA GLN A 38 -1.96 5.66 5.31
C GLN A 38 -1.57 7.14 5.23
N LEU A 39 -0.28 7.43 5.33
CA LEU A 39 0.22 8.78 5.12
C LEU A 39 0.18 9.10 3.63
N LEU A 40 -0.58 10.13 3.25
CA LEU A 40 -0.69 10.56 1.86
C LEU A 40 0.67 11.00 1.30
N THR A 41 1.45 11.73 2.11
CA THR A 41 2.80 12.17 1.76
C THR A 41 3.73 11.02 1.42
N SER A 42 3.68 9.93 2.18
CA SER A 42 4.46 8.71 1.90
C SER A 42 3.98 8.01 0.63
N ALA A 43 2.66 7.86 0.46
CA ALA A 43 2.08 7.25 -0.73
C ALA A 43 2.43 8.00 -2.02
N MET A 44 2.41 9.35 -1.99
CA MET A 44 2.72 10.20 -3.15
C MET A 44 4.21 10.18 -3.54
N ARG A 45 5.12 9.84 -2.65
CA ARG A 45 6.55 9.72 -2.94
C ARG A 45 6.92 8.43 -3.68
N LEU A 46 6.05 7.42 -3.62
CA LEU A 46 6.28 6.15 -4.29
C LEU A 46 5.99 6.29 -5.78
N SER A 47 6.98 5.97 -6.60
CA SER A 47 6.88 6.01 -8.07
C SER A 47 6.67 4.63 -8.69
N GLY A 48 7.07 3.57 -7.99
CA GLY A 48 6.92 2.20 -8.46
C GLY A 48 5.52 1.66 -8.21
N GLN A 49 4.87 1.10 -9.24
CA GLN A 49 3.57 0.43 -9.13
C GLN A 49 3.57 -0.63 -8.02
N TYR A 50 4.59 -1.47 -7.99
CA TYR A 50 4.71 -2.55 -7.00
C TYR A 50 5.03 -2.02 -5.59
N SER A 51 5.78 -0.93 -5.51
CA SER A 51 6.10 -0.28 -4.23
C SER A 51 4.83 0.30 -3.60
N TRP A 52 4.00 0.93 -4.41
CA TRP A 52 2.74 1.51 -3.94
C TRP A 52 1.76 0.42 -3.47
N ALA A 53 1.58 -0.65 -4.25
CA ALA A 53 0.71 -1.77 -3.88
C ALA A 53 1.20 -2.50 -2.61
N LEU A 54 2.52 -2.77 -2.51
CA LEU A 54 3.10 -3.36 -1.32
C LEU A 54 2.97 -2.45 -0.08
N TYR A 55 3.16 -1.14 -0.24
CA TYR A 55 2.96 -0.18 0.84
C TYR A 55 1.51 -0.22 1.37
N GLN A 56 0.52 -0.24 0.50
CA GLN A 56 -0.88 -0.39 0.89
C GLN A 56 -1.14 -1.70 1.65
N LEU A 57 -0.58 -2.81 1.18
CA LEU A 57 -0.70 -4.11 1.84
C LEU A 57 -0.08 -4.10 3.24
N ILE A 58 1.07 -3.43 3.42
CA ILE A 58 1.71 -3.24 4.72
C ILE A 58 0.81 -2.39 5.64
N ARG A 59 0.28 -1.27 5.14
CA ARG A 59 -0.60 -0.40 5.95
C ARG A 59 -1.91 -1.09 6.34
N LYS A 60 -2.47 -1.94 5.48
CA LYS A 60 -3.64 -2.79 5.77
C LYS A 60 -3.37 -3.75 6.95
N ASN A 61 -2.13 -4.22 7.10
CA ASN A 61 -1.72 -5.14 8.15
C ASN A 61 -1.04 -4.49 9.35
N TYR A 62 -0.89 -3.16 9.34
CA TYR A 62 -0.29 -2.41 10.44
C TYR A 62 -1.24 -2.26 11.63
N SER A 63 -0.70 -2.43 12.82
CA SER A 63 -1.39 -2.11 14.08
C SER A 63 -0.40 -1.45 15.04
N LYS A 64 -0.73 -0.23 15.47
CA LYS A 64 0.07 0.50 16.49
C LYS A 64 0.10 -0.17 17.87
N PHE A 65 -0.82 -1.09 18.11
CA PHE A 65 -0.91 -1.83 19.37
C PHE A 65 -0.01 -3.08 19.40
N ARG A 66 0.64 -3.42 18.27
CA ARG A 66 1.55 -4.56 18.19
C ARG A 66 2.99 -4.08 18.29
N THR A 67 3.77 -4.73 19.13
CA THR A 67 5.22 -4.47 19.25
C THR A 67 6.00 -4.93 18.00
N LYS A 68 5.48 -5.95 17.30
CA LYS A 68 6.04 -6.45 16.04
C LYS A 68 4.90 -6.56 15.03
N ASN A 69 5.05 -5.88 13.93
CA ASN A 69 4.11 -5.97 12.82
C ASN A 69 4.64 -6.91 11.75
N TYR A 70 3.82 -7.87 11.40
CA TYR A 70 4.09 -8.81 10.32
C TYR A 70 2.79 -9.34 9.72
N PHE A 71 2.88 -9.85 8.52
CA PHE A 71 1.84 -10.65 7.89
C PHE A 71 2.46 -11.72 6.99
N SER A 72 1.72 -12.79 6.78
CA SER A 72 2.08 -13.89 5.90
C SER A 72 1.10 -13.94 4.73
N ILE A 73 1.59 -14.23 3.54
CA ILE A 73 0.79 -14.22 2.31
C ILE A 73 1.29 -15.30 1.36
N HIS A 74 0.36 -15.98 0.69
CA HIS A 74 0.71 -16.91 -0.38
C HIS A 74 1.34 -16.19 -1.57
N LEU A 75 2.30 -16.84 -2.22
CA LEU A 75 3.05 -16.23 -3.32
C LEU A 75 2.16 -15.77 -4.48
N ASN A 76 1.16 -16.57 -4.84
CA ASN A 76 0.23 -16.19 -5.91
C ASN A 76 -0.68 -15.02 -5.48
N GLU A 77 -1.22 -15.07 -4.26
CA GLU A 77 -1.99 -13.97 -3.69
C GLU A 77 -1.18 -12.66 -3.66
N LEU A 78 0.10 -12.73 -3.28
CA LEU A 78 0.98 -11.55 -3.34
C LEU A 78 1.13 -11.02 -4.77
N LYS A 79 1.28 -11.90 -5.77
CA LYS A 79 1.35 -11.48 -7.18
C LYS A 79 0.06 -10.81 -7.64
N ASP A 80 -1.09 -11.29 -7.18
CA ASP A 80 -2.40 -10.73 -7.48
C ASP A 80 -2.57 -9.34 -6.81
N GLU A 81 -2.26 -9.22 -5.53
CA GLU A 81 -2.31 -7.94 -4.80
C GLU A 81 -1.36 -6.89 -5.40
N LEU A 82 -0.19 -7.29 -5.90
CA LEU A 82 0.75 -6.41 -6.58
C LEU A 82 0.42 -6.14 -8.06
N ILE A 83 -0.63 -6.78 -8.61
CA ILE A 83 -0.99 -6.72 -10.03
C ILE A 83 0.23 -7.09 -10.93
N ALA A 84 0.96 -8.13 -10.54
CA ALA A 84 2.13 -8.62 -11.26
C ALA A 84 1.77 -9.64 -12.35
N TYR A 85 0.67 -9.38 -13.05
CA TYR A 85 0.15 -10.24 -14.12
C TYR A 85 -0.37 -9.40 -15.30
N THR A 86 -0.64 -10.08 -16.40
CA THR A 86 -1.42 -9.58 -17.55
C THR A 86 -2.61 -10.51 -17.76
N ILE A 87 -3.63 -10.05 -18.45
CA ILE A 87 -4.74 -10.88 -18.91
C ILE A 87 -4.54 -11.09 -20.41
N GLU A 88 -4.39 -12.33 -20.82
CA GLU A 88 -4.23 -12.75 -22.22
C GLU A 88 -5.27 -13.83 -22.50
N ASP A 89 -6.12 -13.63 -23.51
CA ASP A 89 -7.20 -14.55 -23.88
C ASP A 89 -8.10 -14.98 -22.69
N ASP A 90 -8.47 -13.99 -21.83
CA ASP A 90 -9.22 -14.18 -20.58
C ASP A 90 -8.51 -15.04 -19.51
N GLU A 91 -7.24 -15.35 -19.67
CA GLU A 91 -6.43 -16.04 -18.67
C GLU A 91 -5.42 -15.12 -17.98
N VAL A 92 -5.16 -15.39 -16.69
CA VAL A 92 -4.17 -14.64 -15.89
C VAL A 92 -2.78 -15.20 -16.19
N VAL A 93 -1.90 -14.35 -16.73
CA VAL A 93 -0.49 -14.69 -17.02
C VAL A 93 0.42 -13.88 -16.11
N TYR A 94 1.13 -14.55 -15.20
CA TYR A 94 2.06 -13.87 -14.30
C TYR A 94 3.33 -13.40 -15.02
N LYS A 95 3.66 -12.09 -14.90
CA LYS A 95 4.84 -11.47 -15.51
C LYS A 95 6.16 -12.05 -15.03
N TYR A 96 6.18 -12.57 -13.81
CA TYR A 96 7.37 -13.14 -13.15
C TYR A 96 7.02 -14.53 -12.62
N PRO A 97 6.99 -15.58 -13.45
CA PRO A 97 6.59 -16.92 -13.01
C PRO A 97 7.57 -17.51 -11.97
N GLU A 98 8.87 -17.23 -12.13
CA GLU A 98 9.92 -17.75 -11.25
C GLU A 98 10.12 -16.85 -10.03
N PHE A 99 10.09 -17.45 -8.82
CA PHE A 99 10.26 -16.72 -7.57
C PHE A 99 11.58 -15.92 -7.45
N PRO A 100 12.77 -16.43 -7.83
CA PRO A 100 14.00 -15.66 -7.75
C PRO A 100 13.95 -14.37 -8.56
N ILE A 101 13.35 -14.42 -9.76
CA ILE A 101 13.18 -13.24 -10.62
C ILE A 101 12.17 -12.29 -10.01
N PHE A 102 11.01 -12.77 -9.56
CA PHE A 102 10.00 -11.98 -8.89
C PHE A 102 10.56 -11.29 -7.63
N LYS A 103 11.33 -12.02 -6.82
CA LYS A 103 11.97 -11.45 -5.62
C LYS A 103 12.93 -10.32 -5.99
N ARG A 104 13.78 -10.51 -7.00
CA ARG A 104 14.78 -9.52 -7.42
C ARG A 104 14.15 -8.29 -8.04
N GLU A 105 13.24 -8.49 -9.01
CA GLU A 105 12.72 -7.42 -9.86
C GLU A 105 11.55 -6.66 -9.22
N VAL A 106 10.79 -7.32 -8.36
CA VAL A 106 9.59 -6.74 -7.74
C VAL A 106 9.82 -6.50 -6.25
N ILE A 107 9.98 -7.56 -5.44
CA ILE A 107 9.97 -7.44 -3.99
C ILE A 107 11.13 -6.60 -3.48
N ASN A 108 12.37 -6.89 -3.91
CA ASN A 108 13.55 -6.18 -3.40
C ASN A 108 13.55 -4.70 -3.81
N LYS A 109 13.10 -4.38 -5.03
CA LYS A 109 12.98 -2.99 -5.50
C LYS A 109 11.92 -2.23 -4.73
N ALA A 110 10.76 -2.86 -4.51
CA ALA A 110 9.68 -2.26 -3.74
C ALA A 110 10.09 -2.03 -2.27
N ILE A 111 10.72 -3.00 -1.62
CA ILE A 111 11.24 -2.87 -0.26
C ILE A 111 12.23 -1.71 -0.16
N LYS A 112 13.17 -1.60 -1.10
CA LYS A 112 14.15 -0.52 -1.12
C LYS A 112 13.47 0.84 -1.19
N GLU A 113 12.57 1.03 -2.17
CA GLU A 113 11.88 2.30 -2.37
C GLU A 113 11.01 2.68 -1.17
N ILE A 114 10.26 1.73 -0.60
CA ILE A 114 9.42 1.96 0.58
C ILE A 114 10.26 2.44 1.77
N LYS A 115 11.37 1.78 2.06
CA LYS A 115 12.27 2.17 3.16
C LYS A 115 12.90 3.56 2.97
N GLU A 116 13.19 3.94 1.74
CA GLU A 116 13.81 5.23 1.41
C GLU A 116 12.81 6.39 1.44
N LYS A 117 11.55 6.14 1.05
CA LYS A 117 10.58 7.21 0.76
C LYS A 117 9.37 7.28 1.71
N THR A 118 9.24 6.33 2.64
CA THR A 118 8.08 6.28 3.53
C THR A 118 8.50 6.23 5.01
N GLU A 119 7.51 6.29 5.90
CA GLU A 119 7.67 6.15 7.35
C GLU A 119 8.05 4.73 7.80
N ILE A 120 8.12 3.77 6.86
CA ILE A 120 8.53 2.41 7.17
C ILE A 120 10.06 2.36 7.32
N GLU A 121 10.52 2.21 8.55
CA GLU A 121 11.95 2.21 8.88
C GLU A 121 12.61 0.87 8.59
N PHE A 122 11.93 -0.21 8.91
CA PHE A 122 12.37 -1.57 8.67
C PHE A 122 11.33 -2.32 7.84
N LEU A 123 11.79 -3.06 6.85
CA LEU A 123 10.95 -3.96 6.05
C LEU A 123 11.81 -5.11 5.52
N SER A 124 11.38 -6.33 5.80
CA SER A 124 12.02 -7.56 5.32
C SER A 124 11.00 -8.54 4.75
N CYS A 125 11.45 -9.38 3.83
CA CYS A 125 10.67 -10.46 3.24
C CYS A 125 11.41 -11.78 3.43
N LEU A 126 10.80 -12.69 4.18
CA LEU A 126 11.31 -14.01 4.53
C LEU A 126 10.47 -15.09 3.84
N ILE A 127 11.09 -16.22 3.53
CA ILE A 127 10.37 -17.41 3.10
C ILE A 127 9.87 -18.13 4.35
N GLU A 128 8.56 -18.19 4.54
CA GLU A 128 7.95 -18.84 5.69
C GLU A 128 7.71 -20.33 5.42
N SER A 129 7.21 -20.70 4.23
CA SER A 129 7.00 -22.09 3.87
C SER A 129 7.30 -22.38 2.40
N LYS A 130 7.51 -23.66 2.13
CA LYS A 130 7.73 -24.21 0.78
C LYS A 130 6.89 -25.46 0.58
N GLU A 131 6.42 -25.66 -0.63
CA GLU A 131 5.82 -26.90 -1.10
C GLU A 131 6.84 -27.63 -1.98
N GLY A 132 7.50 -28.65 -1.42
CA GLY A 132 8.66 -29.28 -2.06
C GLY A 132 9.80 -28.28 -2.26
N ARG A 133 10.14 -27.99 -3.52
CA ARG A 133 11.18 -27.02 -3.89
C ARG A 133 10.66 -25.61 -4.17
N LYS A 134 9.33 -25.45 -4.26
CA LYS A 134 8.71 -24.16 -4.60
C LYS A 134 8.36 -23.38 -3.35
N VAL A 135 8.61 -22.06 -3.38
CA VAL A 135 8.18 -21.14 -2.32
C VAL A 135 6.66 -21.03 -2.37
N SER A 136 6.00 -21.22 -1.22
CA SER A 136 4.55 -21.17 -1.10
C SER A 136 4.08 -19.93 -0.33
N VAL A 137 4.67 -19.67 0.83
CA VAL A 137 4.27 -18.55 1.71
C VAL A 137 5.47 -17.65 2.00
N LEU A 138 5.22 -16.36 1.92
CA LEU A 138 6.16 -15.31 2.31
C LEU A 138 5.67 -14.60 3.56
N ARG A 139 6.60 -14.20 4.42
CA ARG A 139 6.35 -13.39 5.59
C ARG A 139 7.04 -12.05 5.45
N PHE A 140 6.27 -10.98 5.61
CA PHE A 140 6.77 -9.63 5.68
C PHE A 140 6.80 -9.17 7.13
N GLU A 141 7.94 -8.70 7.59
CA GLU A 141 8.13 -8.09 8.91
C GLU A 141 8.50 -6.63 8.72
N PHE A 142 7.88 -5.74 9.49
CA PHE A 142 8.08 -4.31 9.32
C PHE A 142 7.93 -3.52 10.61
N LEU A 143 8.59 -2.35 10.63
CA LEU A 143 8.52 -1.36 11.69
C LEU A 143 8.15 -0.01 11.07
N VAL A 144 7.16 0.64 11.66
CA VAL A 144 6.69 1.98 11.26
C VAL A 144 7.20 2.97 12.31
N SER A 145 7.87 4.02 11.87
CA SER A 145 8.29 5.15 12.71
C SER A 145 7.49 6.37 12.28
N GLU A 146 6.47 6.71 13.05
CA GLU A 146 5.59 7.87 12.74
C GLU A 146 6.38 9.19 12.76
N ASP A 147 7.48 9.25 13.52
CA ASP A 147 8.31 10.47 13.65
C ASP A 147 9.24 10.74 12.45
N LYS A 148 9.42 9.77 11.56
CA LYS A 148 10.39 9.89 10.46
C LYS A 148 10.08 11.04 9.48
N PHE A 149 8.84 11.52 9.42
CA PHE A 149 8.38 12.56 8.50
C PHE A 149 7.54 13.67 9.14
N THR A 150 7.39 13.70 10.46
CA THR A 150 6.64 14.75 11.19
C THR A 150 7.29 16.14 11.05
N GLY A 151 8.56 16.25 10.66
CA GLY A 151 9.22 17.53 10.41
C GLY A 151 8.77 18.27 9.12
N ILE A 152 8.02 17.59 8.23
CA ILE A 152 7.55 18.19 6.96
C ILE A 152 6.09 18.65 7.07
N ASP A 153 5.30 18.04 7.96
CA ASP A 153 3.90 18.39 8.13
C ASP A 153 3.70 19.70 8.92
N ASN A 154 4.71 20.15 9.66
CA ASN A 154 4.65 21.44 10.37
C ASN A 154 4.71 22.66 9.42
N GLU A 155 5.36 22.53 8.25
CA GLU A 155 5.36 23.61 7.26
C GLU A 155 4.04 23.74 6.49
N THR A 156 3.25 22.67 6.37
CA THR A 156 1.96 22.70 5.68
C THR A 156 0.83 23.23 6.56
N HIS A 157 0.96 23.18 7.89
CA HIS A 157 -0.04 23.75 8.81
C HIS A 157 -0.01 25.28 8.88
N GLU A 158 1.11 25.92 8.53
CA GLU A 158 1.18 27.38 8.47
C GLU A 158 0.43 27.98 7.27
N PHE A 159 0.26 27.22 6.18
CA PHE A 159 -0.46 27.70 4.99
C PHE A 159 -1.99 27.58 5.07
N MET A 160 -2.53 26.95 6.10
CA MET A 160 -3.99 26.79 6.26
C MET A 160 -4.63 27.77 7.25
N ASN A 161 -3.85 28.66 7.87
CA ASN A 161 -4.33 29.62 8.89
C ASN A 161 -4.25 31.11 8.46
N ASP A 162 -4.05 31.40 7.16
CA ASP A 162 -4.15 32.76 6.63
C ASP A 162 -5.44 32.97 5.80
#